data_9f665b027d3af4fd38ea4c1eab4458b6
#
_entry.id   9f665b027d3af4fd38ea4c1eab4458b6
#
_cell.length_a   1.000
_cell.length_b   1.000
_cell.length_c   1.000
_cell.angle_alpha   90.00
_cell.angle_beta   90.00
_cell.angle_gamma   90.00
#
_symmetry.space_group_name_H-M   'P 1'
#
loop_
_entity.id
_entity.type
_entity.pdbx_description
1 polymer ?
#
loop_
_entity_poly.entity_id
_entity_poly.type
_entity_poly.pdbx_seq_one_letter_code
_entity_poly.pdbx_strand_id
1 'polypeptide(L)'
;TRMMFQDARLLPWKTVIANVGLGLKGNWRDEARQALAAVGLENRAGEWPAALAGGEKERVALPRALIIGPRLLLLDEPLGALDALTRIEMQDLIGSLWQAHGFTVLLVTHDVSEAVAMADRVLLIEDGKIGLDLTVDLPRPRRVGSARLAELEAEVLDRVMKRGGTELQRAKANA
;
A
#
# COMPACT_ATOMS: atom_id res chain seq x y z
N THR A 1 11.13 -3.44 -11.45
CA THR A 1 10.79 -3.39 -10.01
C THR A 1 10.84 -1.97 -9.51
N ARG A 2 9.86 -1.59 -8.70
CA ARG A 2 9.85 -0.34 -7.93
C ARG A 2 9.41 -0.64 -6.50
N MET A 3 9.84 0.24 -5.59
CA MET A 3 9.50 0.14 -4.18
C MET A 3 8.93 1.47 -3.69
N MET A 4 7.85 1.41 -2.96
CA MET A 4 7.28 2.49 -2.18
C MET A 4 7.50 2.16 -0.71
N PHE A 5 8.14 3.06 0.01
CA PHE A 5 8.45 2.92 1.42
C PHE A 5 7.37 3.57 2.27
N GLN A 6 7.30 3.23 3.53
CA GLN A 6 6.45 3.86 4.53
C GLN A 6 6.64 5.40 4.58
N ASP A 7 7.88 5.87 4.47
CA ASP A 7 8.15 7.29 4.19
C ASP A 7 8.17 7.52 2.68
N ALA A 8 7.44 8.50 2.19
CA ALA A 8 7.31 8.85 0.78
C ALA A 8 8.66 9.16 0.09
N ARG A 9 9.71 9.51 0.85
CA ARG A 9 11.07 9.81 0.37
C ARG A 9 11.08 10.73 -0.86
N LEU A 10 10.24 11.77 -0.82
CA LEU A 10 10.25 12.77 -1.87
C LEU A 10 11.54 13.59 -1.79
N LEU A 11 12.10 13.94 -2.95
CA LEU A 11 13.27 14.79 -3.03
C LEU A 11 12.87 16.22 -2.64
N PRO A 12 13.34 16.76 -1.50
CA PRO A 12 12.86 18.04 -1.00
C PRO A 12 13.26 19.24 -1.87
N TRP A 13 14.29 19.05 -2.72
CA TRP A 13 14.77 20.06 -3.70
C TRP A 13 14.12 19.95 -5.07
N LYS A 14 13.06 19.15 -5.22
CA LYS A 14 12.26 19.02 -6.45
C LYS A 14 10.79 19.30 -6.14
N THR A 15 10.12 19.95 -7.09
CA THR A 15 8.66 20.10 -7.01
C THR A 15 7.96 18.74 -7.05
N VAL A 16 6.68 18.72 -6.69
CA VAL A 16 5.84 17.51 -6.70
C VAL A 16 5.85 16.84 -8.07
N ILE A 17 5.59 17.59 -9.14
CA ILE A 17 5.61 17.05 -10.51
C ILE A 17 7.00 16.53 -10.91
N ALA A 18 8.07 17.20 -10.48
CA ALA A 18 9.43 16.76 -10.77
C ALA A 18 9.84 15.52 -9.96
N ASN A 19 9.23 15.28 -8.80
CA ASN A 19 9.35 14.02 -8.06
C ASN A 19 8.68 12.88 -8.80
N VAL A 20 7.47 13.08 -9.31
CA VAL A 20 6.73 12.07 -10.07
C VAL A 20 7.45 11.73 -11.38
N GLY A 21 7.91 12.74 -12.13
CA GLY A 21 8.61 12.56 -13.39
C GLY A 21 10.07 12.08 -13.27
N LEU A 22 10.51 11.69 -12.06
CA LEU A 22 11.90 11.29 -11.83
C LEU A 22 12.29 10.04 -12.63
N GLY A 23 13.28 10.20 -13.50
CA GLY A 23 13.79 9.13 -14.37
C GLY A 23 13.10 9.02 -15.73
N LEU A 24 12.05 9.79 -15.98
CA LEU A 24 11.44 9.91 -17.29
C LEU A 24 12.27 10.82 -18.21
N LYS A 25 12.10 10.60 -19.51
CA LYS A 25 12.72 11.40 -20.59
C LYS A 25 11.64 11.98 -21.50
N GLY A 26 12.01 12.97 -22.32
CA GLY A 26 11.07 13.58 -23.27
C GLY A 26 10.03 14.46 -22.61
N ASN A 27 8.78 14.39 -23.09
CA ASN A 27 7.65 15.20 -22.60
C ASN A 27 6.97 14.61 -21.37
N TRP A 28 7.73 14.25 -20.36
CA TRP A 28 7.27 13.59 -19.13
C TRP A 28 6.28 14.42 -18.29
N ARG A 29 6.21 15.75 -18.50
CA ARG A 29 5.39 16.62 -17.66
C ARG A 29 3.90 16.35 -17.80
N ASP A 30 3.44 16.02 -18.99
CA ASP A 30 2.03 15.71 -19.24
C ASP A 30 1.65 14.38 -18.60
N GLU A 31 2.51 13.36 -18.74
CA GLU A 31 2.33 12.06 -18.08
C GLU A 31 2.33 12.20 -16.55
N ALA A 32 3.28 12.97 -16.00
CA ALA A 32 3.36 13.22 -14.56
C ALA A 32 2.14 13.99 -14.03
N ARG A 33 1.60 14.94 -14.81
CA ARG A 33 0.38 15.67 -14.45
C ARG A 33 -0.85 14.76 -14.44
N GLN A 34 -1.00 13.91 -15.45
CA GLN A 34 -2.06 12.91 -15.49
C GLN A 34 -1.97 11.92 -14.31
N ALA A 35 -0.76 11.47 -13.98
CA ALA A 35 -0.53 10.60 -12.84
C ALA A 35 -0.85 11.29 -11.50
N LEU A 36 -0.59 12.59 -11.37
CA LEU A 36 -1.00 13.39 -10.20
C LEU A 36 -2.51 13.60 -10.14
N ALA A 37 -3.16 13.80 -11.29
CA ALA A 37 -4.62 13.92 -11.36
C ALA A 37 -5.31 12.64 -10.87
N ALA A 38 -4.77 11.47 -11.20
CA ALA A 38 -5.29 10.18 -10.75
C ALA A 38 -5.30 10.01 -9.21
N VAL A 39 -4.41 10.72 -8.49
CA VAL A 39 -4.35 10.74 -7.02
C VAL A 39 -4.95 12.02 -6.42
N GLY A 40 -5.64 12.85 -7.22
CA GLY A 40 -6.29 14.09 -6.76
C GLY A 40 -5.32 15.22 -6.38
N LEU A 41 -4.08 15.21 -6.90
CA LEU A 41 -3.03 16.18 -6.53
C LEU A 41 -2.51 17.00 -7.72
N GLU A 42 -3.25 17.11 -8.81
CA GLU A 42 -2.84 17.90 -9.98
C GLU A 42 -2.57 19.39 -9.61
N ASN A 43 -3.43 19.96 -8.75
CA ASN A 43 -3.30 21.33 -8.26
C ASN A 43 -2.05 21.56 -7.38
N ARG A 44 -1.41 20.50 -6.90
CA ARG A 44 -0.18 20.54 -6.10
C ARG A 44 1.09 20.34 -6.93
N ALA A 45 0.98 20.18 -8.25
CA ALA A 45 2.09 19.82 -9.13
C ALA A 45 3.31 20.77 -9.02
N GLY A 46 3.07 22.05 -8.85
CA GLY A 46 4.13 23.08 -8.71
C GLY A 46 4.68 23.24 -7.29
N GLU A 47 4.06 22.65 -6.28
CA GLU A 47 4.44 22.78 -4.89
C GLU A 47 5.71 22.01 -4.55
N TRP A 48 6.31 22.34 -3.41
CA TRP A 48 7.44 21.61 -2.84
C TRP A 48 6.96 20.59 -1.81
N PRO A 49 7.67 19.47 -1.59
CA PRO A 49 7.29 18.46 -0.61
C PRO A 49 7.04 19.01 0.80
N ALA A 50 7.72 20.09 1.18
CA ALA A 50 7.54 20.73 2.48
C ALA A 50 6.13 21.35 2.67
N ALA A 51 5.45 21.71 1.58
CA ALA A 51 4.10 22.27 1.62
C ALA A 51 3.00 21.22 1.68
N LEU A 52 3.34 19.92 1.55
CA LEU A 52 2.40 18.81 1.54
C LEU A 52 2.18 18.25 2.95
N ALA A 53 0.93 17.90 3.26
CA ALA A 53 0.61 17.05 4.41
C ALA A 53 1.17 15.63 4.24
N GLY A 54 1.27 14.85 5.34
CA GLY A 54 1.81 13.49 5.31
C GLY A 54 1.12 12.60 4.28
N GLY A 55 -0.21 12.53 4.33
CA GLY A 55 -1.00 11.73 3.37
C GLY A 55 -0.92 12.22 1.92
N GLU A 56 -0.69 13.54 1.68
CA GLU A 56 -0.43 14.03 0.32
C GLU A 56 0.92 13.56 -0.20
N LYS A 57 1.95 13.50 0.65
CA LYS A 57 3.28 12.96 0.29
C LYS A 57 3.19 11.49 -0.11
N GLU A 58 2.46 10.68 0.65
CA GLU A 58 2.24 9.26 0.33
C GLU A 58 1.50 9.10 -0.99
N ARG A 59 0.45 9.90 -1.23
CA ARG A 59 -0.26 9.92 -2.52
C ARG A 59 0.62 10.33 -3.70
N VAL A 60 1.64 11.19 -3.51
CA VAL A 60 2.63 11.50 -4.56
C VAL A 60 3.61 10.36 -4.80
N ALA A 61 3.93 9.56 -3.78
CA ALA A 61 4.85 8.45 -3.92
C ALA A 61 4.33 7.34 -4.84
N LEU A 62 3.00 7.12 -4.86
CA LEU A 62 2.37 6.10 -5.71
C LEU A 62 2.53 6.39 -7.22
N PRO A 63 2.11 7.55 -7.77
CA PRO A 63 2.35 7.87 -9.18
C PRO A 63 3.83 7.87 -9.54
N ARG A 64 4.72 8.32 -8.66
CA ARG A 64 6.17 8.25 -8.87
C ARG A 64 6.67 6.81 -9.05
N ALA A 65 6.08 5.86 -8.31
CA ALA A 65 6.45 4.44 -8.43
C ALA A 65 5.88 3.80 -9.69
N LEU A 66 4.67 4.21 -10.12
CA LEU A 66 3.93 3.57 -11.21
C LEU A 66 4.20 4.15 -12.59
N ILE A 67 4.55 5.44 -12.70
CA ILE A 67 4.64 6.16 -13.98
C ILE A 67 5.59 5.52 -15.00
N ILE A 68 6.57 4.76 -14.55
CA ILE A 68 7.52 4.06 -15.41
C ILE A 68 7.10 2.63 -15.77
N GLY A 69 5.86 2.22 -15.45
CA GLY A 69 5.31 0.91 -15.79
C GLY A 69 6.08 -0.27 -15.16
N PRO A 70 6.21 -0.39 -13.83
CA PRO A 70 6.93 -1.50 -13.22
C PRO A 70 6.18 -2.82 -13.43
N ARG A 71 6.92 -3.92 -13.61
CA ARG A 71 6.34 -5.29 -13.61
C ARG A 71 6.12 -5.81 -12.19
N LEU A 72 6.86 -5.29 -11.22
CA LEU A 72 6.75 -5.63 -9.78
C LEU A 72 6.80 -4.35 -8.97
N LEU A 73 5.78 -4.13 -8.15
CA LEU A 73 5.66 -3.06 -7.19
C LEU A 73 5.76 -3.63 -5.78
N LEU A 74 6.71 -3.14 -5.01
CA LEU A 74 6.88 -3.45 -3.59
C LEU A 74 6.30 -2.30 -2.77
N LEU A 75 5.38 -2.59 -1.89
CA LEU A 75 4.71 -1.64 -1.01
C LEU A 75 5.04 -2.00 0.44
N ASP A 76 5.72 -1.11 1.15
CA ASP A 76 6.12 -1.28 2.54
C ASP A 76 5.33 -0.31 3.41
N GLU A 77 4.28 -0.81 4.07
CA GLU A 77 3.30 -0.06 4.86
C GLU A 77 2.77 1.22 4.16
N PRO A 78 2.30 1.11 2.91
CA PRO A 78 2.06 2.25 2.03
C PRO A 78 0.91 3.17 2.47
N LEU A 79 0.05 2.71 3.37
CA LEU A 79 -1.17 3.42 3.79
C LEU A 79 -1.20 3.70 5.30
N GLY A 80 -0.08 3.45 6.01
CA GLY A 80 -0.01 3.53 7.47
C GLY A 80 -0.27 4.92 8.05
N ALA A 81 0.14 5.99 7.35
CA ALA A 81 -0.04 7.36 7.82
C ALA A 81 -1.33 8.03 7.30
N LEU A 82 -2.19 7.30 6.57
CA LEU A 82 -3.44 7.83 6.03
C LEU A 82 -4.60 7.71 7.03
N ASP A 83 -5.49 8.70 7.01
CA ASP A 83 -6.79 8.58 7.66
C ASP A 83 -7.67 7.52 6.98
N ALA A 84 -8.74 7.08 7.65
CA ALA A 84 -9.53 5.95 7.21
C ALA A 84 -10.17 6.14 5.83
N LEU A 85 -10.67 7.34 5.50
CA LEU A 85 -11.30 7.60 4.20
C LEU A 85 -10.26 7.62 3.08
N THR A 86 -9.18 8.35 3.27
CA THR A 86 -8.08 8.43 2.30
C THR A 86 -7.45 7.05 2.07
N ARG A 87 -7.38 6.21 3.12
CA ARG A 87 -6.89 4.82 3.00
C ARG A 87 -7.76 3.99 2.07
N ILE A 88 -9.10 4.04 2.23
CA ILE A 88 -10.04 3.33 1.36
C ILE A 88 -9.91 3.82 -0.10
N GLU A 89 -9.85 5.13 -0.31
CA GLU A 89 -9.66 5.70 -1.65
C GLU A 89 -8.37 5.23 -2.30
N MET A 90 -7.28 5.14 -1.53
CA MET A 90 -5.98 4.67 -2.03
C MET A 90 -5.98 3.16 -2.30
N GLN A 91 -6.65 2.35 -1.49
CA GLN A 91 -6.83 0.92 -1.75
C GLN A 91 -7.57 0.69 -3.07
N ASP A 92 -8.67 1.41 -3.29
CA ASP A 92 -9.45 1.35 -4.52
C ASP A 92 -8.62 1.81 -5.74
N LEU A 93 -7.84 2.88 -5.58
CA LEU A 93 -6.97 3.38 -6.63
C LEU A 93 -5.88 2.37 -6.99
N ILE A 94 -5.16 1.81 -6.02
CA ILE A 94 -4.14 0.79 -6.25
C ILE A 94 -4.76 -0.43 -6.92
N GLY A 95 -5.93 -0.86 -6.46
CA GLY A 95 -6.69 -1.98 -7.05
C GLY A 95 -7.08 -1.73 -8.50
N SER A 96 -7.58 -0.54 -8.82
CA SER A 96 -7.97 -0.17 -10.19
C SER A 96 -6.76 -0.08 -11.13
N LEU A 97 -5.65 0.49 -10.67
CA LEU A 97 -4.40 0.57 -11.44
C LEU A 97 -3.79 -0.82 -11.66
N TRP A 98 -3.85 -1.69 -10.65
CA TRP A 98 -3.43 -3.08 -10.79
C TRP A 98 -4.26 -3.84 -11.84
N GLN A 99 -5.59 -3.68 -11.82
CA GLN A 99 -6.47 -4.29 -12.83
C GLN A 99 -6.20 -3.77 -14.25
N ALA A 100 -5.92 -2.47 -14.38
CA ALA A 100 -5.66 -1.85 -15.68
C ALA A 100 -4.30 -2.22 -16.28
N HIS A 101 -3.27 -2.43 -15.45
CA HIS A 101 -1.89 -2.59 -15.90
C HIS A 101 -1.29 -3.98 -15.67
N GLY A 102 -1.88 -4.83 -14.82
CA GLY A 102 -1.47 -6.22 -14.62
C GLY A 102 -0.08 -6.43 -14.01
N PHE A 103 0.43 -5.47 -13.23
CA PHE A 103 1.71 -5.63 -12.52
C PHE A 103 1.56 -6.52 -11.28
N THR A 104 2.64 -7.16 -10.87
CA THR A 104 2.67 -7.91 -9.60
C THR A 104 2.87 -6.93 -8.43
N VAL A 105 2.13 -7.16 -7.33
CA VAL A 105 2.28 -6.38 -6.08
C VAL A 105 2.73 -7.30 -4.97
N LEU A 106 3.74 -6.87 -4.22
CA LEU A 106 4.07 -7.43 -2.91
C LEU A 106 3.83 -6.33 -1.87
N LEU A 107 2.82 -6.53 -1.05
CA LEU A 107 2.43 -5.62 0.02
C LEU A 107 2.94 -6.16 1.36
N VAL A 108 3.67 -5.36 2.10
CA VAL A 108 4.01 -5.58 3.50
C VAL A 108 3.15 -4.64 4.33
N THR A 109 2.37 -5.20 5.24
CA THR A 109 1.51 -4.44 6.15
C THR A 109 1.33 -5.19 7.47
N HIS A 110 1.05 -4.48 8.53
CA HIS A 110 0.62 -5.03 9.82
C HIS A 110 -0.92 -4.95 10.00
N ASP A 111 -1.62 -4.36 9.04
CA ASP A 111 -3.08 -4.24 9.03
C ASP A 111 -3.71 -5.44 8.30
N VAL A 112 -4.38 -6.31 9.05
CA VAL A 112 -5.00 -7.53 8.51
C VAL A 112 -6.13 -7.19 7.54
N SER A 113 -6.92 -6.15 7.83
CA SER A 113 -8.00 -5.70 6.94
C SER A 113 -7.45 -5.23 5.60
N GLU A 114 -6.34 -4.47 5.61
CA GLU A 114 -5.65 -4.05 4.39
C GLU A 114 -5.16 -5.26 3.59
N ALA A 115 -4.49 -6.22 4.25
CA ALA A 115 -3.96 -7.41 3.60
C ALA A 115 -5.06 -8.20 2.89
N VAL A 116 -6.19 -8.47 3.57
CA VAL A 116 -7.30 -9.26 3.03
C VAL A 116 -8.07 -8.49 1.95
N ALA A 117 -8.24 -7.17 2.10
CA ALA A 117 -8.92 -6.34 1.11
C ALA A 117 -8.13 -6.26 -0.22
N MET A 118 -6.80 -6.15 -0.15
CA MET A 118 -5.97 -5.86 -1.32
C MET A 118 -5.34 -7.10 -1.97
N ALA A 119 -4.94 -8.12 -1.20
CA ALA A 119 -4.14 -9.22 -1.73
C ALA A 119 -4.98 -10.38 -2.26
N ASP A 120 -4.47 -11.13 -3.23
CA ASP A 120 -5.04 -12.42 -3.67
C ASP A 120 -4.49 -13.58 -2.83
N ARG A 121 -3.39 -13.35 -2.12
CA ARG A 121 -2.75 -14.30 -1.22
C ARG A 121 -2.13 -13.57 -0.04
N VAL A 122 -2.43 -13.99 1.17
CA VAL A 122 -1.91 -13.43 2.42
C VAL A 122 -0.96 -14.44 3.05
N LEU A 123 0.26 -14.00 3.33
CA LEU A 123 1.27 -14.78 4.03
C LEU A 123 1.53 -14.16 5.40
N LEU A 124 1.30 -14.90 6.46
CA LEU A 124 1.68 -14.48 7.81
C LEU A 124 3.09 -15.03 8.12
N ILE A 125 4.01 -14.12 8.42
CA ILE A 125 5.37 -14.48 8.79
C ILE A 125 5.48 -14.58 10.32
N GLU A 126 5.91 -15.72 10.80
CA GLU A 126 6.08 -16.04 12.23
C GLU A 126 7.44 -16.68 12.44
N ASP A 127 8.26 -16.15 13.37
CA ASP A 127 9.61 -16.67 13.68
C ASP A 127 10.48 -16.94 12.44
N GLY A 128 10.39 -16.05 11.44
CA GLY A 128 11.13 -16.19 10.18
C GLY A 128 10.61 -17.29 9.25
N LYS A 129 9.40 -17.81 9.50
CA LYS A 129 8.75 -18.85 8.71
C LYS A 129 7.34 -18.41 8.31
N ILE A 130 6.79 -19.03 7.27
CA ILE A 130 5.39 -18.87 6.90
C ILE A 130 4.54 -19.67 7.90
N GLY A 131 3.80 -18.96 8.74
CA GLY A 131 2.87 -19.55 9.73
C GLY A 131 1.47 -19.74 9.18
N LEU A 132 1.05 -18.89 8.24
CA LEU A 132 -0.22 -19.01 7.51
C LEU A 132 0.01 -18.65 6.04
N ASP A 133 -0.64 -19.37 5.16
CA ASP A 133 -0.71 -19.13 3.72
C ASP A 133 -2.18 -19.22 3.30
N LEU A 134 -2.80 -18.05 3.12
CA LEU A 134 -4.24 -17.91 2.86
C LEU A 134 -4.48 -17.36 1.45
N THR A 135 -5.26 -18.08 0.66
CA THR A 135 -5.76 -17.58 -0.62
C THR A 135 -7.05 -16.79 -0.40
N VAL A 136 -7.11 -15.58 -0.94
CA VAL A 136 -8.28 -14.72 -0.87
C VAL A 136 -9.05 -14.81 -2.19
N ASP A 137 -9.89 -15.82 -2.31
CA ASP A 137 -10.73 -16.06 -3.50
C ASP A 137 -12.02 -15.23 -3.43
N LEU A 138 -11.88 -13.91 -3.57
CA LEU A 138 -12.99 -12.97 -3.59
C LEU A 138 -12.90 -12.09 -4.83
N PRO A 139 -14.03 -11.88 -5.54
CA PRO A 139 -14.07 -11.00 -6.70
C PRO A 139 -13.75 -9.55 -6.31
N ARG A 140 -13.19 -8.79 -7.23
CA ARG A 140 -12.93 -7.35 -7.08
C ARG A 140 -14.02 -6.52 -7.79
N PRO A 141 -14.39 -5.33 -7.30
CA PRO A 141 -13.88 -4.68 -6.09
C PRO A 141 -14.38 -5.34 -4.81
N ARG A 142 -13.51 -5.49 -3.81
CA ARG A 142 -13.86 -6.03 -2.51
C ARG A 142 -14.42 -4.92 -1.63
N ARG A 143 -15.66 -5.08 -1.18
CA ARG A 143 -16.29 -4.08 -0.31
C ARG A 143 -15.87 -4.30 1.13
N VAL A 144 -15.26 -3.28 1.74
CA VAL A 144 -14.98 -3.24 3.18
C VAL A 144 -16.30 -3.48 3.94
N GLY A 145 -16.26 -4.34 4.96
CA GLY A 145 -17.45 -4.68 5.74
C GLY A 145 -18.33 -5.78 5.14
N SER A 146 -17.97 -6.41 4.02
CA SER A 146 -18.68 -7.60 3.54
C SER A 146 -18.45 -8.78 4.49
N ALA A 147 -19.50 -9.63 4.71
CA ALA A 147 -19.42 -10.76 5.64
C ALA A 147 -18.25 -11.70 5.32
N ARG A 148 -18.01 -11.99 4.04
CA ARG A 148 -16.94 -12.90 3.63
C ARG A 148 -15.56 -12.32 3.88
N LEU A 149 -15.38 -11.00 3.70
CA LEU A 149 -14.13 -10.33 4.02
C LEU A 149 -13.85 -10.39 5.52
N ALA A 150 -14.88 -10.12 6.34
CA ALA A 150 -14.80 -10.20 7.80
C ALA A 150 -14.46 -11.61 8.31
N GLU A 151 -14.97 -12.66 7.66
CA GLU A 151 -14.61 -14.04 7.98
C GLU A 151 -13.12 -14.32 7.75
N LEU A 152 -12.57 -13.88 6.61
CA LEU A 152 -11.14 -14.04 6.30
C LEU A 152 -10.25 -13.19 7.22
N GLU A 153 -10.67 -11.98 7.55
CA GLU A 153 -9.99 -11.14 8.56
C GLU A 153 -9.94 -11.85 9.92
N ALA A 154 -11.07 -12.42 10.35
CA ALA A 154 -11.16 -13.14 11.61
C ALA A 154 -10.26 -14.39 11.61
N GLU A 155 -10.13 -15.12 10.50
CA GLU A 155 -9.25 -16.28 10.37
C GLU A 155 -7.78 -15.88 10.57
N VAL A 156 -7.33 -14.79 9.93
CA VAL A 156 -5.96 -14.28 10.09
C VAL A 156 -5.74 -13.78 11.50
N LEU A 157 -6.68 -13.00 12.06
CA LEU A 157 -6.59 -12.46 13.42
C LEU A 157 -6.54 -13.58 14.47
N ASP A 158 -7.39 -14.60 14.34
CA ASP A 158 -7.37 -15.76 15.22
C ASP A 158 -6.00 -16.45 15.26
N ARG A 159 -5.33 -16.53 14.12
CA ARG A 159 -3.99 -17.09 14.02
C ARG A 159 -2.98 -16.22 14.76
N VAL A 160 -3.02 -14.91 14.53
CA VAL A 160 -2.13 -13.93 15.20
C VAL A 160 -2.32 -13.95 16.72
N MET A 161 -3.58 -13.96 17.19
CA MET A 161 -3.93 -13.89 18.62
C MET A 161 -3.60 -15.18 19.39
N LYS A 162 -3.78 -16.36 18.79
CA LYS A 162 -3.43 -17.66 19.44
C LYS A 162 -1.96 -17.70 19.80
N ARG A 163 -1.11 -17.07 19.03
CA ARG A 163 0.32 -17.02 19.30
C ARG A 163 0.67 -16.05 20.44
N GLY A 164 0.10 -14.82 20.42
CA GLY A 164 0.33 -13.85 21.49
C GLY A 164 0.02 -14.41 22.89
N GLY A 165 -1.03 -15.25 22.99
CA GLY A 165 -1.38 -15.97 24.22
C GLY A 165 -0.32 -17.01 24.63
N THR A 166 0.27 -17.72 23.69
CA THR A 166 1.29 -18.75 23.96
C THR A 166 2.64 -18.14 24.38
N GLU A 167 3.04 -17.01 23.81
CA GLU A 167 4.26 -16.29 24.18
C GLU A 167 4.16 -15.68 25.58
N LEU A 168 3.01 -15.08 25.92
CA LEU A 168 2.73 -14.58 27.28
C LEU A 168 2.76 -15.67 28.33
N GLN A 169 2.26 -16.87 28.02
CA GLN A 169 2.32 -18.03 28.92
C GLN A 169 3.75 -18.55 29.10
N ARG A 170 4.55 -18.62 28.03
CA ARG A 170 5.96 -19.02 28.09
C ARG A 170 6.82 -18.01 28.86
N ALA A 171 6.58 -16.71 28.67
CA ALA A 171 7.29 -15.68 29.42
C ALA A 171 6.98 -15.73 30.94
N LYS A 172 5.73 -16.04 31.31
CA LYS A 172 5.34 -16.22 32.72
C LYS A 172 5.83 -17.52 33.35
N ALA A 173 6.11 -18.55 32.55
CA ALA A 173 6.65 -19.83 33.04
C ALA A 173 8.17 -19.80 33.24
N ASN A 174 8.87 -18.83 32.65
CA ASN A 174 10.33 -18.65 32.73
C ASN A 174 10.76 -17.49 33.67
N ALA A 175 9.80 -16.84 34.35
CA ALA A 175 10.04 -15.80 35.37
C ALA A 175 9.77 -16.29 36.78
#